data_aadba777c8bff75d01839cebf3a45280
#
_entry.id   aadba777c8bff75d01839cebf3a45280
#
_cell.length_a   1.000
_cell.length_b   1.000
_cell.length_c   1.000
_cell.angle_alpha   90.00
_cell.angle_beta   90.00
_cell.angle_gamma   90.00
#
_symmetry.space_group_name_H-M   'P 1'
#
loop_
_entity.id
_entity.type
_entity.pdbx_description
1 polymer ?
#
loop_
_entity_poly.entity_id
_entity_poly.type
_entity_poly.pdbx_seq_one_letter_code
_entity_poly.pdbx_strand_id
1 'polypeptide(L)'
;MKSQRQAKIVEIISTTNVETQEQLLAALQDAGFTSTQATNSRDIKELRIVKELTSFGTYRYTTAARELPSTFSNRLNTIFRECVVGFDYAMNIIVIHTLPGLAGAAASALDAMKMSVVLGTLAGDDTVMVVMRDTNAAAAFCGEIKSLMN
;
A
#
# COMPACT_ATOMS: atom_id res chain seq x y z
N MET A 1 -23.74 -19.25 -2.80
CA MET A 1 -23.72 -18.88 -1.38
C MET A 1 -22.31 -18.64 -0.82
N LYS A 2 -21.35 -19.57 -0.96
CA LYS A 2 -19.97 -19.37 -0.45
C LYS A 2 -19.28 -18.14 -1.06
N SER A 3 -19.27 -18.01 -2.37
CA SER A 3 -18.65 -16.89 -3.09
C SER A 3 -19.25 -15.53 -2.74
N GLN A 4 -20.56 -15.46 -2.54
CA GLN A 4 -21.24 -14.23 -2.14
C GLN A 4 -20.87 -13.82 -0.71
N ARG A 5 -20.79 -14.80 0.20
CA ARG A 5 -20.34 -14.57 1.57
C ARG A 5 -18.88 -14.10 1.60
N GLN A 6 -18.00 -14.73 0.85
CA GLN A 6 -16.60 -14.35 0.76
C GLN A 6 -16.41 -12.95 0.15
N ALA A 7 -17.16 -12.62 -0.90
CA ALA A 7 -17.18 -11.27 -1.46
C ALA A 7 -17.65 -10.23 -0.43
N LYS A 8 -18.65 -10.57 0.38
CA LYS A 8 -19.14 -9.69 1.45
C LYS A 8 -18.13 -9.53 2.59
N ILE A 9 -17.37 -10.56 2.93
CA ILE A 9 -16.27 -10.47 3.90
C ILE A 9 -15.23 -9.45 3.42
N VAL A 10 -14.79 -9.55 2.17
CA VAL A 10 -13.82 -8.60 1.57
C VAL A 10 -14.37 -7.17 1.57
N GLU A 11 -15.63 -6.99 1.23
CA GLU A 11 -16.29 -5.68 1.28
C GLU A 11 -16.29 -5.11 2.71
N ILE A 12 -16.73 -5.88 3.70
CA ILE A 12 -16.80 -5.45 5.11
C ILE A 12 -15.42 -5.02 5.62
N ILE A 13 -14.38 -5.84 5.44
CA ILE A 13 -13.03 -5.50 5.92
C ILE A 13 -12.38 -4.34 5.16
N SER A 14 -12.84 -4.03 3.96
CA SER A 14 -12.34 -2.88 3.19
C SER A 14 -13.03 -1.57 3.53
N THR A 15 -14.27 -1.63 4.02
CA THR A 15 -15.10 -0.44 4.34
C THR A 15 -15.19 -0.16 5.83
N THR A 16 -14.99 -1.17 6.67
CA THR A 16 -15.13 -1.08 8.12
C THR A 16 -13.89 -1.62 8.82
N ASN A 17 -13.50 -0.98 9.92
CA ASN A 17 -12.37 -1.44 10.73
C ASN A 17 -12.81 -2.63 11.59
N VAL A 18 -12.48 -3.84 11.18
CA VAL A 18 -12.82 -5.09 11.87
C VAL A 18 -11.58 -5.62 12.57
N GLU A 19 -11.63 -5.73 13.89
CA GLU A 19 -10.49 -6.11 14.74
C GLU A 19 -10.55 -7.58 15.19
N THR A 20 -11.76 -8.13 15.30
CA THR A 20 -11.98 -9.50 15.81
C THR A 20 -12.87 -10.33 14.87
N GLN A 21 -12.75 -11.66 14.99
CA GLN A 21 -13.63 -12.59 14.26
C GLN A 21 -15.11 -12.44 14.64
N GLU A 22 -15.37 -12.07 15.89
CA GLU A 22 -16.72 -11.86 16.41
C GLU A 22 -17.37 -10.64 15.77
N GLN A 23 -16.61 -9.55 15.62
CA GLN A 23 -17.07 -8.36 14.90
C GLN A 23 -17.36 -8.67 13.43
N LEU A 24 -16.50 -9.47 12.78
CA LEU A 24 -16.72 -9.89 11.39
C LEU A 24 -17.98 -10.77 11.27
N LEU A 25 -18.19 -11.68 12.20
CA LEU A 25 -19.35 -12.55 12.22
C LEU A 25 -20.66 -11.75 12.42
N ALA A 26 -20.65 -10.79 13.34
CA ALA A 26 -21.78 -9.89 13.57
C ALA A 26 -22.11 -9.06 12.32
N ALA A 27 -21.11 -8.48 11.68
CA ALA A 27 -21.27 -7.69 10.47
C ALA A 27 -21.81 -8.53 9.29
N LEU A 28 -21.42 -9.80 9.19
CA LEU A 28 -21.97 -10.74 8.21
C LEU A 28 -23.45 -11.07 8.49
N GLN A 29 -23.81 -11.27 9.75
CA GLN A 29 -25.19 -11.50 10.16
C GLN A 29 -26.09 -10.30 9.86
N ASP A 30 -25.62 -9.10 10.16
CA ASP A 30 -26.31 -7.84 9.83
C ASP A 30 -26.49 -7.66 8.31
N ALA A 31 -25.56 -8.18 7.52
CA ALA A 31 -25.63 -8.20 6.06
C ALA A 31 -26.51 -9.36 5.50
N GLY A 32 -27.15 -10.15 6.37
CA GLY A 32 -28.06 -11.25 5.98
C GLY A 32 -27.37 -12.58 5.70
N PHE A 33 -26.10 -12.74 6.06
CA PHE A 33 -25.35 -14.00 5.88
C PHE A 33 -25.24 -14.76 7.21
N THR A 34 -25.89 -15.91 7.30
CA THR A 34 -25.73 -16.82 8.44
C THR A 34 -24.41 -17.60 8.29
N SER A 35 -23.53 -17.47 9.25
CA SER A 35 -22.23 -18.16 9.26
C SER A 35 -21.87 -18.58 10.68
N THR A 36 -21.14 -19.68 10.81
CA THR A 36 -20.56 -20.13 12.08
C THR A 36 -19.13 -19.63 12.21
N GLN A 37 -18.59 -19.61 13.44
CA GLN A 37 -17.19 -19.26 13.68
C GLN A 37 -16.22 -20.15 12.89
N ALA A 38 -16.50 -21.46 12.80
CA ALA A 38 -15.68 -22.39 12.02
C ALA A 38 -15.68 -22.09 10.53
N THR A 39 -16.86 -21.75 9.96
CA THR A 39 -16.99 -21.37 8.57
C THR A 39 -16.29 -20.04 8.28
N ASN A 40 -16.44 -19.06 9.18
CA ASN A 40 -15.78 -17.77 9.08
C ASN A 40 -14.24 -17.91 9.14
N SER A 41 -13.74 -18.76 10.05
CA SER A 41 -12.31 -19.07 10.15
C SER A 41 -11.75 -19.71 8.87
N ARG A 42 -12.51 -20.57 8.19
CA ARG A 42 -12.12 -21.18 6.91
C ARG A 42 -12.11 -20.13 5.79
N ASP A 43 -13.12 -19.28 5.73
CA ASP A 43 -13.19 -18.21 4.74
C ASP A 43 -12.03 -17.23 4.90
N ILE A 44 -11.66 -16.85 6.12
CA ILE A 44 -10.51 -16.01 6.42
C ILE A 44 -9.22 -16.63 5.88
N LYS A 45 -9.00 -17.93 6.07
CA LYS A 45 -7.83 -18.64 5.55
C LYS A 45 -7.83 -18.73 4.03
N GLU A 46 -8.96 -19.07 3.41
CA GLU A 46 -9.07 -19.18 1.96
C GLU A 46 -8.87 -17.85 1.24
N LEU A 47 -9.39 -16.77 1.82
CA LEU A 47 -9.23 -15.41 1.30
C LEU A 47 -7.86 -14.80 1.63
N ARG A 48 -7.02 -15.51 2.36
CA ARG A 48 -5.72 -15.04 2.85
C ARG A 48 -5.83 -13.70 3.58
N ILE A 49 -6.84 -13.60 4.44
CA ILE A 49 -7.04 -12.43 5.28
C ILE A 49 -6.10 -12.53 6.48
N VAL A 50 -5.43 -11.45 6.78
CA VAL A 50 -4.43 -11.33 7.85
C VAL A 50 -4.77 -10.15 8.75
N LYS A 51 -4.16 -10.12 9.94
CA LYS A 51 -4.24 -8.97 10.84
C LYS A 51 -3.09 -8.01 10.56
N GLU A 52 -3.41 -6.74 10.35
CA GLU A 52 -2.47 -5.64 10.18
C GLU A 52 -2.54 -4.69 11.37
N LEU A 53 -1.39 -4.23 11.84
CA LEU A 53 -1.32 -3.19 12.87
C LEU A 53 -1.62 -1.82 12.25
N THR A 54 -2.62 -1.13 12.78
CA THR A 54 -2.96 0.23 12.34
C THR A 54 -2.02 1.27 12.97
N SER A 55 -1.99 2.46 12.39
CA SER A 55 -1.25 3.60 12.94
C SER A 55 -1.70 4.03 14.35
N PHE A 56 -2.86 3.56 14.81
CA PHE A 56 -3.41 3.82 16.14
C PHE A 56 -3.07 2.74 17.18
N GLY A 57 -2.24 1.74 16.81
CA GLY A 57 -1.85 0.67 17.73
C GLY A 57 -2.88 -0.46 17.89
N THR A 58 -3.94 -0.47 17.09
CA THR A 58 -4.94 -1.53 17.03
C THR A 58 -4.70 -2.45 15.84
N TYR A 59 -5.27 -3.66 15.86
CA TYR A 59 -5.20 -4.58 14.73
C TYR A 59 -6.50 -4.54 13.93
N ARG A 60 -6.40 -4.69 12.61
CA ARG A 60 -7.55 -4.86 11.72
C ARG A 60 -7.32 -6.01 10.75
N TYR A 61 -8.40 -6.60 10.27
CA TYR A 61 -8.36 -7.57 9.18
C TYR A 61 -8.19 -6.87 7.83
N THR A 62 -7.29 -7.42 7.01
CA THR A 62 -7.06 -6.98 5.63
C THR A 62 -6.75 -8.17 4.74
N THR A 63 -6.92 -8.03 3.43
CA THR A 63 -6.51 -9.09 2.50
C THR A 63 -5.01 -9.06 2.26
N ALA A 64 -4.38 -10.23 2.13
CA ALA A 64 -2.94 -10.34 1.88
C ALA A 64 -2.48 -9.64 0.60
N ALA A 65 -3.37 -9.43 -0.36
CA ALA A 65 -3.10 -8.61 -1.55
C ALA A 65 -2.89 -7.11 -1.23
N ARG A 66 -3.33 -6.64 -0.06
CA ARG A 66 -3.06 -5.30 0.47
C ARG A 66 -1.85 -5.23 1.41
N GLU A 67 -1.29 -6.37 1.82
CA GLU A 67 -0.05 -6.39 2.63
C GLU A 67 1.20 -6.00 1.86
N LEU A 68 1.21 -6.23 0.54
CA LEU A 68 2.29 -5.74 -0.31
C LEU A 68 2.55 -4.22 -0.18
N PRO A 69 1.53 -3.34 -0.02
CA PRO A 69 1.78 -1.93 0.21
C PRO A 69 2.38 -1.57 1.57
N SER A 70 2.05 -2.25 2.68
CA SER A 70 2.53 -1.82 4.00
C SER A 70 3.96 -2.23 4.29
N THR A 71 4.36 -3.46 3.98
CA THR A 71 5.76 -3.90 4.09
C THR A 71 6.63 -3.21 3.03
N PHE A 72 6.07 -2.97 1.85
CA PHE A 72 6.70 -2.25 0.76
C PHE A 72 6.80 -0.75 1.06
N SER A 73 5.74 -0.16 1.60
CA SER A 73 5.71 1.22 2.05
C SER A 73 6.75 1.49 3.13
N ASN A 74 6.91 0.58 4.09
CA ASN A 74 7.93 0.68 5.13
C ASN A 74 9.36 0.58 4.55
N ARG A 75 9.59 -0.32 3.61
CA ARG A 75 10.87 -0.44 2.90
C ARG A 75 11.17 0.80 2.07
N LEU A 76 10.19 1.30 1.35
CA LEU A 76 10.33 2.53 0.57
C LEU A 76 10.62 3.72 1.47
N ASN A 77 9.90 3.85 2.58
CA ASN A 77 10.13 4.90 3.57
C ASN A 77 11.56 4.87 4.11
N THR A 78 12.07 3.68 4.44
CA THR A 78 13.42 3.49 4.92
C THR A 78 14.44 3.89 3.84
N ILE A 79 14.29 3.40 2.61
CA ILE A 79 15.16 3.73 1.49
C ILE A 79 15.15 5.23 1.20
N PHE A 80 13.98 5.85 1.16
CA PHE A 80 13.87 7.29 0.91
C PHE A 80 14.49 8.11 2.01
N ARG A 81 14.28 7.78 3.27
CA ARG A 81 14.90 8.49 4.39
C ARG A 81 16.43 8.38 4.42
N GLU A 82 16.94 7.20 4.07
CA GLU A 82 18.39 6.93 4.14
C GLU A 82 19.13 7.37 2.88
N CYS A 83 18.50 7.30 1.71
CA CYS A 83 19.16 7.47 0.42
C CYS A 83 18.89 8.82 -0.24
N VAL A 84 17.70 9.39 -0.08
CA VAL A 84 17.27 10.61 -0.77
C VAL A 84 17.75 11.85 -0.03
N VAL A 85 18.47 12.72 -0.74
CA VAL A 85 18.97 14.00 -0.20
C VAL A 85 18.15 15.20 -0.66
N GLY A 86 17.39 15.07 -1.73
CA GLY A 86 16.52 16.11 -2.25
C GLY A 86 15.72 15.65 -3.46
N PHE A 87 14.72 16.40 -3.82
CA PHE A 87 13.91 16.15 -5.01
C PHE A 87 13.21 17.44 -5.47
N ASP A 88 12.89 17.48 -6.73
CA ASP A 88 12.10 18.55 -7.35
C ASP A 88 11.39 18.02 -8.58
N TYR A 89 10.45 18.76 -9.15
CA TYR A 89 9.80 18.39 -10.39
C TYR A 89 9.62 19.59 -11.32
N ALA A 90 9.59 19.30 -12.60
CA ALA A 90 9.23 20.24 -13.65
C ALA A 90 8.25 19.56 -14.58
N MET A 91 7.06 20.15 -14.74
CA MET A 91 5.99 19.57 -15.54
C MET A 91 5.66 18.14 -15.08
N ASN A 92 5.89 17.13 -15.92
CA ASN A 92 5.61 15.72 -15.62
C ASN A 92 6.86 14.90 -15.27
N ILE A 93 7.99 15.53 -15.01
CA ILE A 93 9.25 14.89 -14.66
C ILE A 93 9.63 15.25 -13.23
N ILE A 94 9.89 14.21 -12.43
CA ILE A 94 10.43 14.36 -11.08
C ILE A 94 11.90 13.96 -11.12
N VAL A 95 12.74 14.76 -10.48
CA VAL A 95 14.17 14.47 -10.29
C VAL A 95 14.42 14.25 -8.81
N ILE A 96 14.93 13.08 -8.46
CA ILE A 96 15.26 12.69 -7.09
C ILE A 96 16.77 12.58 -6.99
N HIS A 97 17.35 13.31 -6.06
CA HIS A 97 18.79 13.25 -5.75
C HIS A 97 19.01 12.30 -4.57
N THR A 98 19.98 11.41 -4.72
CA THR A 98 20.35 10.42 -3.69
C THR A 98 21.81 10.58 -3.29
N LEU A 99 22.20 9.86 -2.25
CA LEU A 99 23.60 9.64 -1.96
C LEU A 99 24.26 8.89 -3.13
N PRO A 100 25.58 9.07 -3.37
CA PRO A 100 26.29 8.39 -4.46
C PRO A 100 26.10 6.87 -4.44
N GLY A 101 25.81 6.30 -5.60
CA GLY A 101 25.62 4.86 -5.78
C GLY A 101 24.24 4.32 -5.38
N LEU A 102 23.33 5.16 -4.85
CA LEU A 102 22.05 4.71 -4.31
C LEU A 102 20.83 5.04 -5.19
N ALA A 103 21.02 5.70 -6.32
CA ALA A 103 19.93 6.00 -7.25
C ALA A 103 19.21 4.74 -7.75
N GLY A 104 19.94 3.69 -8.06
CA GLY A 104 19.37 2.40 -8.49
C GLY A 104 18.47 1.76 -7.45
N ALA A 105 18.83 1.82 -6.18
CA ALA A 105 18.01 1.30 -5.08
C ALA A 105 16.70 2.09 -4.93
N ALA A 106 16.75 3.42 -5.01
CA ALA A 106 15.57 4.27 -4.96
C ALA A 106 14.63 4.03 -6.16
N ALA A 107 15.18 3.95 -7.37
CA ALA A 107 14.41 3.67 -8.58
C ALA A 107 13.75 2.28 -8.54
N SER A 108 14.47 1.25 -8.11
CA SER A 108 13.92 -0.10 -7.96
C SER A 108 12.79 -0.16 -6.95
N ALA A 109 12.90 0.58 -5.86
CA ALA A 109 11.82 0.70 -4.86
C ALA A 109 10.57 1.35 -5.45
N LEU A 110 10.72 2.40 -6.25
CA LEU A 110 9.61 3.06 -6.95
C LEU A 110 8.96 2.13 -7.99
N ASP A 111 9.76 1.47 -8.81
CA ASP A 111 9.25 0.54 -9.85
C ASP A 111 8.44 -0.60 -9.23
N ALA A 112 8.87 -1.09 -8.10
CA ALA A 112 8.20 -2.18 -7.39
C ALA A 112 6.82 -1.79 -6.84
N MET A 113 6.55 -0.51 -6.62
CA MET A 113 5.22 -0.01 -6.21
C MET A 113 4.16 -0.11 -7.31
N LYS A 114 4.56 -0.29 -8.56
CA LYS A 114 3.66 -0.42 -9.73
C LYS A 114 2.56 0.66 -9.77
N MET A 115 2.93 1.89 -9.52
CA MET A 115 2.00 3.02 -9.55
C MET A 115 1.55 3.32 -10.97
N SER A 116 0.24 3.38 -11.21
CA SER A 116 -0.32 3.63 -12.53
C SER A 116 -0.01 5.02 -13.09
N VAL A 117 0.29 5.98 -12.23
CA VAL A 117 0.65 7.36 -12.60
C VAL A 117 2.12 7.52 -13.01
N VAL A 118 2.96 6.53 -12.74
CA VAL A 118 4.37 6.49 -13.13
C VAL A 118 4.50 5.70 -14.43
N LEU A 119 5.05 6.34 -15.46
CA LEU A 119 5.35 5.67 -16.73
C LEU A 119 6.63 4.85 -16.65
N GLY A 120 7.61 5.32 -15.92
CA GLY A 120 8.88 4.66 -15.73
C GLY A 120 9.88 5.50 -14.97
N THR A 121 10.99 4.88 -14.60
CA THR A 121 12.11 5.54 -13.91
C THR A 121 13.41 5.27 -14.63
N LEU A 122 14.36 6.19 -14.50
CA LEU A 122 15.72 6.05 -14.99
C LEU A 122 16.68 6.49 -13.89
N ALA A 123 17.56 5.60 -13.49
CA ALA A 123 18.56 5.86 -12.46
C ALA A 123 19.95 6.08 -13.05
N GLY A 124 20.59 7.16 -12.65
CA GLY A 124 22.04 7.35 -12.78
C GLY A 124 22.77 6.84 -11.54
N ASP A 125 23.84 7.49 -11.15
CA ASP A 125 24.59 7.15 -9.93
C ASP A 125 23.91 7.71 -8.67
N ASP A 126 23.61 9.00 -8.66
CA ASP A 126 23.06 9.77 -7.54
C ASP A 126 21.74 10.49 -7.88
N THR A 127 21.18 10.23 -9.04
CA THR A 127 19.98 10.93 -9.53
C THR A 127 19.03 9.94 -10.19
N VAL A 128 17.74 10.04 -9.84
CA VAL A 128 16.66 9.29 -10.44
C VAL A 128 15.74 10.24 -11.19
N MET A 129 15.43 9.93 -12.42
CA MET A 129 14.40 10.61 -13.19
C MET A 129 13.12 9.76 -13.20
N VAL A 130 12.02 10.33 -12.79
CA VAL A 130 10.70 9.68 -12.79
C VAL A 130 9.79 10.39 -13.78
N VAL A 131 9.29 9.65 -14.76
CA VAL A 131 8.36 10.18 -15.75
C VAL A 131 6.94 9.87 -15.31
N MET A 132 6.17 10.93 -15.07
CA MET A 132 4.77 10.86 -14.65
C MET A 132 3.84 11.05 -15.85
N ARG A 133 2.57 10.63 -15.69
CA ARG A 133 1.57 10.76 -16.78
C ARG A 133 1.19 12.20 -17.08
N ASP A 134 1.18 13.05 -16.07
CA ASP A 134 0.82 14.47 -16.19
C ASP A 134 1.46 15.31 -15.08
N THR A 135 1.33 16.62 -15.20
CA THR A 135 1.87 17.59 -14.25
C THR A 135 1.23 17.48 -12.86
N ASN A 136 -0.06 17.22 -12.79
CA ASN A 136 -0.78 17.09 -11.52
C ASN A 136 -0.31 15.85 -10.74
N ALA A 137 -0.07 14.74 -11.45
CA ALA A 137 0.48 13.52 -10.85
C ALA A 137 1.90 13.77 -10.30
N ALA A 138 2.73 14.49 -11.02
CA ALA A 138 4.08 14.86 -10.56
C ALA A 138 4.04 15.73 -9.30
N ALA A 139 3.21 16.75 -9.26
CA ALA A 139 3.04 17.62 -8.11
C ALA A 139 2.54 16.86 -6.88
N ALA A 140 1.51 16.02 -7.05
CA ALA A 140 0.95 15.19 -5.99
C ALA A 140 1.97 14.21 -5.44
N PHE A 141 2.73 13.56 -6.30
CA PHE A 141 3.75 12.58 -5.89
C PHE A 141 4.91 13.25 -5.15
N CYS A 142 5.34 14.44 -5.54
CA CYS A 142 6.32 15.21 -4.77
C CYS A 142 5.82 15.54 -3.36
N GLY A 143 4.55 15.84 -3.20
CA GLY A 143 3.92 16.01 -1.88
C GLY A 143 3.98 14.74 -1.03
N GLU A 144 3.74 13.58 -1.63
CA GLU A 144 3.85 12.28 -0.96
C GLU A 144 5.30 11.98 -0.54
N ILE A 145 6.28 12.21 -1.42
CA ILE A 145 7.71 12.04 -1.10
C ILE A 145 8.10 12.93 0.09
N LYS A 146 7.66 14.17 0.10
CA LYS A 146 7.91 15.10 1.20
C LYS A 146 7.37 14.57 2.53
N SER A 147 6.18 13.98 2.52
CA SER A 147 5.59 13.34 3.70
C SER A 147 6.38 12.12 4.17
N LEU A 148 6.97 11.36 3.26
CA LEU A 148 7.80 10.19 3.58
C LEU A 148 9.14 10.57 4.22
N MET A 149 9.66 11.76 3.92
CA MET A 149 10.95 12.24 4.42
C MET A 149 10.86 12.95 5.78
N ASN A 150 9.67 13.32 6.22
CA ASN A 150 9.40 13.88 7.55
C ASN A 150 8.99 12.77 8.53
#